data_27858f17061fe52ee61d61355f3fcf6f
#
_entry.id   27858f17061fe52ee61d61355f3fcf6f
#
_cell.length_a   1.000
_cell.length_b   1.000
_cell.length_c   1.000
_cell.angle_alpha   90.00
_cell.angle_beta   90.00
_cell.angle_gamma   90.00
#
_symmetry.space_group_name_H-M   'P 1'
#
loop_
_entity.id
_entity.type
_entity.pdbx_description
1 polymer ?
#
loop_
_entity_poly.entity_id
_entity_poly.type
_entity_poly.pdbx_seq_one_letter_code
_entity_poly.pdbx_strand_id
1 'polypeptide(L)'
;MSRKKLGALGAALTLTVGVLSGCTGGEAVDVGGGGNAGGAGGVLNAAIGGEPDQLDPHKTSAYYSFQVLENVYDTLVEPDADLKMVPSLATKWTTSADQLTWTFTLREGVKFSDGSPLTSEDVVYSFERIIKEKLNNAYKFATVKSVTGPDPATVVVTLSAPTPNLLANLGGFKGVAIVEKSNVESGTVKTAPVGSGPFKVAGYTSGDSVKLVRNDSYWGEKPKLDGVTFTFVKDPTVALQNLRSGQVQWTDNLPPQQVKSLQDGDDPVVKSAASTDYWYVALNEARKPFDNPEVRRAIGYALDREAITKAAKFGLATVNQTAIPKASAFYYDYAPYSHDPGKAKQMLGQAGVGNLTMDLMVTSEYPETVTAAQVIAAQLKAVGITVKIRTLDFAQWLDEQAKGNFDGFMLGWLGNIDPDEFYYAQHHSGGTFNFHKYKNPAVDKLLDDARTQTDQGARKQAYEQAAKQIVDDASYLYLYNPDVVQGWSKKVSGYDVRTDRAIRFRSVALAK
;
A
#
# COMPACT_ATOMS: atom_id res chain seq x y z
N MET A 1 -17.05 -61.20 20.65
CA MET A 1 -16.80 -61.42 22.08
C MET A 1 -16.14 -60.18 22.64
N SER A 2 -16.60 -59.37 23.56
CA SER A 2 -17.57 -59.44 24.63
C SER A 2 -18.11 -58.04 24.89
N ARG A 3 -19.42 -57.93 25.09
CA ARG A 3 -20.19 -56.78 25.57
C ARG A 3 -20.01 -56.61 27.06
N LYS A 4 -20.08 -55.35 27.55
CA LYS A 4 -20.73 -54.93 28.84
C LYS A 4 -20.76 -53.39 28.84
N LYS A 5 -21.87 -52.67 28.75
CA LYS A 5 -23.10 -52.42 29.50
C LYS A 5 -22.90 -51.58 30.78
N LEU A 6 -23.52 -50.41 30.69
CA LEU A 6 -24.42 -49.69 31.62
C LEU A 6 -23.87 -49.15 32.95
N GLY A 7 -24.29 -47.88 33.20
CA GLY A 7 -24.43 -47.25 34.48
C GLY A 7 -24.85 -45.81 34.38
N ALA A 8 -26.18 -45.56 34.30
CA ALA A 8 -26.79 -44.25 34.48
C ALA A 8 -27.03 -43.98 35.97
N LEU A 9 -26.77 -42.77 36.46
CA LEU A 9 -27.37 -42.28 37.67
C LEU A 9 -27.71 -40.79 37.51
N GLY A 10 -29.03 -40.51 37.55
CA GLY A 10 -29.56 -39.18 37.63
C GLY A 10 -29.62 -38.75 39.12
N ALA A 11 -29.49 -37.43 39.30
CA ALA A 11 -29.93 -36.79 40.54
C ALA A 11 -30.54 -35.43 40.22
N ALA A 12 -31.84 -35.37 40.39
CA ALA A 12 -32.61 -34.13 40.45
C ALA A 12 -32.49 -33.52 41.83
N LEU A 13 -32.33 -32.19 41.93
CA LEU A 13 -32.67 -31.47 43.15
C LEU A 13 -33.20 -30.05 42.85
N THR A 14 -34.45 -29.93 43.05
CA THR A 14 -35.36 -28.88 43.54
C THR A 14 -34.89 -27.43 43.70
N LEU A 15 -35.76 -26.56 43.18
CA LEU A 15 -35.93 -25.13 43.46
C LEU A 15 -36.15 -24.85 44.95
N THR A 16 -35.58 -23.75 45.43
CA THR A 16 -36.12 -22.99 46.54
C THR A 16 -36.07 -21.49 46.24
N VAL A 17 -37.25 -20.90 46.20
CA VAL A 17 -37.51 -19.45 46.14
C VAL A 17 -37.35 -18.90 47.56
N GLY A 18 -36.55 -17.85 47.72
CA GLY A 18 -36.41 -17.08 48.92
C GLY A 18 -36.54 -15.59 48.62
N VAL A 19 -37.73 -15.05 48.88
CA VAL A 19 -37.96 -13.59 48.88
C VAL A 19 -37.62 -13.09 50.32
N LEU A 20 -36.71 -12.11 50.38
CA LEU A 20 -36.54 -11.27 51.53
C LEU A 20 -36.30 -9.83 51.15
N SER A 21 -37.29 -9.00 51.41
CA SER A 21 -37.23 -7.54 51.35
C SER A 21 -36.37 -7.00 52.48
N GLY A 22 -35.47 -6.08 52.19
CA GLY A 22 -34.70 -5.33 53.15
C GLY A 22 -34.35 -3.96 52.61
N CYS A 23 -35.11 -2.94 52.92
CA CYS A 23 -34.78 -1.54 52.72
C CYS A 23 -33.71 -1.12 53.75
N THR A 24 -32.58 -0.59 53.26
CA THR A 24 -31.81 0.44 53.97
C THR A 24 -31.16 1.37 52.96
N GLY A 25 -31.36 2.67 53.18
CA GLY A 25 -30.88 3.75 52.32
C GLY A 25 -29.33 3.83 52.30
N GLY A 26 -28.81 4.11 51.14
CA GLY A 26 -27.44 4.50 50.91
C GLY A 26 -27.45 5.66 49.91
N GLU A 27 -26.87 6.75 50.31
CA GLU A 27 -26.84 8.03 49.65
C GLU A 27 -26.39 7.89 48.18
N ALA A 28 -27.18 8.44 47.27
CA ALA A 28 -26.78 8.68 45.87
C ALA A 28 -25.68 9.74 45.87
N VAL A 29 -24.46 9.33 45.52
CA VAL A 29 -23.41 10.28 45.13
C VAL A 29 -23.83 10.85 43.79
N ASP A 30 -24.32 12.06 43.80
CA ASP A 30 -24.56 12.91 42.65
C ASP A 30 -23.21 13.23 42.01
N VAL A 31 -22.82 12.45 41.02
CA VAL A 31 -21.70 12.79 40.11
C VAL A 31 -22.23 13.83 39.13
N GLY A 32 -22.03 15.08 39.49
CA GLY A 32 -22.43 16.26 38.75
C GLY A 32 -22.21 16.10 37.25
N GLY A 33 -23.32 16.17 36.53
CA GLY A 33 -23.37 16.30 35.09
C GLY A 33 -22.74 17.60 34.64
N GLY A 34 -21.46 17.59 34.40
CA GLY A 34 -20.80 18.60 33.60
C GLY A 34 -21.18 18.36 32.13
N GLY A 35 -22.17 19.09 31.67
CA GLY A 35 -22.52 19.15 30.25
C GLY A 35 -21.32 19.62 29.44
N ASN A 36 -20.60 18.71 28.82
CA ASN A 36 -19.64 19.02 27.80
C ASN A 36 -20.34 18.91 26.43
N ALA A 37 -20.62 20.07 25.85
CA ALA A 37 -21.09 20.19 24.47
C ALA A 37 -20.07 19.55 23.52
N GLY A 38 -20.52 18.60 22.67
CA GLY A 38 -19.83 18.21 21.45
C GLY A 38 -18.56 17.40 21.62
N GLY A 39 -18.52 16.37 22.47
CA GLY A 39 -17.39 15.46 22.55
C GLY A 39 -17.36 14.45 21.40
N ALA A 40 -16.65 14.76 20.32
CA ALA A 40 -16.18 13.77 19.39
C ALA A 40 -15.16 12.91 20.16
N GLY A 41 -15.45 11.64 20.37
CA GLY A 41 -14.60 10.63 20.98
C GLY A 41 -15.01 9.27 20.40
N GLY A 42 -14.41 8.20 20.91
CA GLY A 42 -14.70 6.83 20.49
C GLY A 42 -13.62 6.22 19.62
N VAL A 43 -13.66 4.91 19.52
CA VAL A 43 -12.70 4.13 18.74
C VAL A 43 -13.33 3.79 17.39
N LEU A 44 -12.63 4.15 16.29
CA LEU A 44 -13.00 3.75 14.95
C LEU A 44 -12.56 2.30 14.72
N ASN A 45 -13.49 1.39 14.46
CA ASN A 45 -13.17 0.05 14.00
C ASN A 45 -13.10 0.05 12.47
N ALA A 46 -11.91 -0.22 11.93
CA ALA A 46 -11.61 -0.23 10.51
C ALA A 46 -11.27 -1.66 10.06
N ALA A 47 -11.94 -2.18 9.03
CA ALA A 47 -11.59 -3.47 8.44
C ALA A 47 -10.65 -3.26 7.25
N ILE A 48 -9.51 -3.95 7.24
CA ILE A 48 -8.55 -4.00 6.13
C ILE A 48 -8.42 -5.43 5.61
N GLY A 49 -8.10 -5.56 4.30
CA GLY A 49 -8.13 -6.85 3.60
C GLY A 49 -7.03 -7.84 3.98
N GLY A 50 -6.02 -7.44 4.74
CA GLY A 50 -4.93 -8.33 5.17
C GLY A 50 -4.18 -7.83 6.40
N GLU A 51 -3.36 -8.72 6.94
CA GLU A 51 -2.52 -8.44 8.10
C GLU A 51 -1.23 -7.70 7.66
N PRO A 52 -0.75 -6.70 8.44
CA PRO A 52 0.61 -6.17 8.29
C PRO A 52 1.67 -7.28 8.38
N ASP A 53 2.63 -7.30 7.46
CA ASP A 53 3.79 -8.21 7.54
C ASP A 53 4.71 -7.84 8.69
N GLN A 54 4.82 -6.57 8.99
CA GLN A 54 5.54 -5.99 10.13
C GLN A 54 5.20 -4.50 10.26
N LEU A 55 5.59 -3.89 11.40
CA LEU A 55 5.36 -2.47 11.67
C LEU A 55 6.65 -1.61 11.61
N ASP A 56 7.77 -2.16 11.11
CA ASP A 56 8.97 -1.38 10.78
C ASP A 56 8.80 -0.70 9.40
N PRO A 57 8.62 0.64 9.34
CA PRO A 57 8.30 1.34 8.10
C PRO A 57 9.41 1.29 7.06
N HIS A 58 10.65 1.02 7.47
CA HIS A 58 11.79 0.97 6.56
C HIS A 58 12.01 -0.42 5.94
N LYS A 59 11.45 -1.48 6.54
CA LYS A 59 11.63 -2.88 6.10
C LYS A 59 10.43 -3.45 5.38
N THR A 60 9.23 -2.95 5.65
CA THR A 60 8.03 -3.41 4.94
C THR A 60 7.95 -2.83 3.53
N SER A 61 7.33 -3.59 2.62
CA SER A 61 6.81 -3.11 1.33
C SER A 61 5.31 -3.42 1.18
N ALA A 62 4.68 -3.99 2.23
CA ALA A 62 3.30 -4.42 2.21
C ALA A 62 2.33 -3.25 2.42
N TYR A 63 1.30 -3.16 1.58
CA TYR A 63 0.27 -2.13 1.65
C TYR A 63 -0.44 -2.11 3.02
N TYR A 64 -0.81 -3.28 3.54
CA TYR A 64 -1.50 -3.39 4.82
C TYR A 64 -0.69 -2.87 6.01
N SER A 65 0.63 -2.97 5.97
CA SER A 65 1.50 -2.35 6.96
C SER A 65 1.44 -0.83 6.87
N PHE A 66 1.52 -0.27 5.67
CA PHE A 66 1.45 1.18 5.49
C PHE A 66 0.11 1.78 5.87
N GLN A 67 -1.01 1.06 5.72
CA GLN A 67 -2.33 1.51 6.17
C GLN A 67 -2.36 1.83 7.67
N VAL A 68 -1.67 1.03 8.47
CA VAL A 68 -1.51 1.25 9.91
C VAL A 68 -0.48 2.34 10.18
N LEU A 69 0.70 2.24 9.54
CA LEU A 69 1.88 3.07 9.81
C LEU A 69 1.70 4.54 9.45
N GLU A 70 0.86 4.86 8.46
CA GLU A 70 0.47 6.24 8.09
C GLU A 70 -0.23 7.01 9.23
N ASN A 71 -0.74 6.30 10.23
CA ASN A 71 -1.39 6.88 11.40
C ASN A 71 -0.43 6.95 12.61
N VAL A 72 0.75 6.34 12.51
CA VAL A 72 1.72 6.21 13.60
C VAL A 72 2.96 7.08 13.38
N TYR A 73 3.37 7.25 12.13
CA TYR A 73 4.58 7.96 11.76
C TYR A 73 4.31 9.22 10.95
N ASP A 74 5.23 10.16 11.01
CA ASP A 74 5.32 11.31 10.11
C ASP A 74 6.59 11.22 9.26
N THR A 75 6.59 11.99 8.17
CA THR A 75 7.71 12.20 7.24
C THR A 75 8.15 13.67 7.29
N LEU A 76 9.28 14.04 6.68
CA LEU A 76 9.72 15.44 6.63
C LEU A 76 8.68 16.34 5.93
N VAL A 77 8.13 15.87 4.82
CA VAL A 77 7.09 16.52 4.03
C VAL A 77 6.02 15.48 3.73
N GLU A 78 4.80 15.87 3.43
CA GLU A 78 3.72 14.94 3.08
C GLU A 78 2.99 15.38 1.82
N PRO A 79 2.34 14.48 1.05
CA PRO A 79 1.49 14.87 -0.06
C PRO A 79 0.14 15.40 0.45
N ASP A 80 -0.32 16.51 -0.12
CA ASP A 80 -1.71 16.96 0.01
C ASP A 80 -2.69 16.13 -0.84
N ALA A 81 -3.93 16.55 -0.97
CA ALA A 81 -4.94 15.85 -1.77
C ALA A 81 -4.62 15.83 -3.28
N ASP A 82 -3.88 16.85 -3.75
CA ASP A 82 -3.43 16.97 -5.14
C ASP A 82 -2.04 16.35 -5.38
N LEU A 83 -1.51 15.62 -4.40
CA LEU A 83 -0.19 14.99 -4.38
C LEU A 83 0.99 15.98 -4.44
N LYS A 84 0.77 17.24 -4.13
CA LYS A 84 1.84 18.24 -3.96
C LYS A 84 2.46 18.08 -2.58
N MET A 85 3.79 18.15 -2.52
CA MET A 85 4.50 18.05 -1.24
C MET A 85 4.31 19.33 -0.42
N VAL A 86 3.79 19.16 0.79
CA VAL A 86 3.53 20.23 1.76
C VAL A 86 4.30 19.99 3.06
N PRO A 87 4.48 21.02 3.92
CA PRO A 87 5.13 20.88 5.22
C PRO A 87 4.49 19.81 6.13
N SER A 88 5.34 18.97 6.77
CA SER A 88 4.99 18.05 7.84
C SER A 88 5.93 18.27 9.03
N LEU A 89 6.89 17.35 9.30
CA LEU A 89 7.92 17.60 10.33
C LEU A 89 8.85 18.76 9.96
N ALA A 90 9.16 18.94 8.67
CA ALA A 90 9.80 20.16 8.19
C ALA A 90 8.74 21.24 7.94
N THR A 91 8.95 22.45 8.49
CA THR A 91 8.07 23.60 8.31
C THR A 91 8.38 24.36 7.01
N LYS A 92 9.61 24.28 6.55
CA LYS A 92 10.11 24.89 5.31
C LYS A 92 11.40 24.20 4.85
N TRP A 93 11.74 24.42 3.59
CA TRP A 93 13.01 24.00 3.01
C TRP A 93 13.51 25.00 1.99
N THR A 94 14.82 24.97 1.76
CA THR A 94 15.52 25.77 0.73
C THR A 94 16.48 24.88 -0.03
N THR A 95 16.77 25.25 -1.27
CA THR A 95 17.72 24.55 -2.13
C THR A 95 18.79 25.53 -2.60
N SER A 96 20.06 25.08 -2.63
CA SER A 96 21.16 25.86 -3.21
C SER A 96 20.96 26.09 -4.72
N ALA A 97 21.65 27.09 -5.27
CA ALA A 97 21.51 27.45 -6.69
C ALA A 97 21.89 26.30 -7.65
N ASP A 98 22.84 25.44 -7.24
CA ASP A 98 23.24 24.24 -7.98
C ASP A 98 22.33 23.02 -7.74
N GLN A 99 21.31 23.18 -6.89
CA GLN A 99 20.35 22.13 -6.48
C GLN A 99 21.00 20.92 -5.79
N LEU A 100 22.21 21.05 -5.26
CA LEU A 100 22.93 19.95 -4.61
C LEU A 100 22.81 19.96 -3.09
N THR A 101 22.33 21.04 -2.49
CA THR A 101 22.16 21.14 -1.02
C THR A 101 20.74 21.55 -0.70
N TRP A 102 20.05 20.70 0.07
CA TRP A 102 18.72 20.96 0.59
C TRP A 102 18.80 21.17 2.10
N THR A 103 18.24 22.26 2.58
CA THR A 103 18.17 22.58 4.00
C THR A 103 16.73 22.60 4.46
N PHE A 104 16.39 21.73 5.40
CA PHE A 104 15.07 21.61 6.00
C PHE A 104 15.09 22.19 7.40
N THR A 105 14.10 23.04 7.73
CA THR A 105 13.89 23.53 9.10
C THR A 105 12.80 22.68 9.74
N LEU A 106 13.13 21.99 10.82
CA LEU A 106 12.18 21.15 11.54
C LEU A 106 11.22 21.98 12.40
N ARG A 107 10.10 21.38 12.71
CA ARG A 107 9.14 21.88 13.67
C ARG A 107 9.71 21.71 15.08
N GLU A 108 9.64 22.76 15.88
CA GLU A 108 10.09 22.73 17.28
C GLU A 108 9.08 22.03 18.19
N GLY A 109 9.59 21.37 19.24
CA GLY A 109 8.76 20.75 20.30
C GLY A 109 8.05 19.48 19.89
N VAL A 110 8.36 18.90 18.72
CA VAL A 110 7.83 17.58 18.32
C VAL A 110 8.36 16.51 19.25
N LYS A 111 7.46 15.58 19.62
CA LYS A 111 7.80 14.42 20.45
C LYS A 111 7.37 13.14 19.78
N PHE A 112 8.11 12.09 19.99
CA PHE A 112 7.64 10.74 19.77
C PHE A 112 6.55 10.34 20.77
N SER A 113 5.84 9.28 20.49
CA SER A 113 4.69 8.81 21.27
C SER A 113 5.04 8.28 22.68
N ASP A 114 6.30 8.05 22.95
CA ASP A 114 6.87 7.71 24.28
C ASP A 114 7.25 8.97 25.09
N GLY A 115 7.21 10.17 24.46
CA GLY A 115 7.53 11.47 25.05
C GLY A 115 8.96 11.95 24.81
N SER A 116 9.84 11.16 24.19
CA SER A 116 11.16 11.57 23.78
C SER A 116 11.09 12.67 22.71
N PRO A 117 12.02 13.65 22.69
CA PRO A 117 12.03 14.71 21.68
C PRO A 117 12.45 14.16 20.32
N LEU A 118 11.81 14.64 19.25
CA LEU A 118 12.23 14.41 17.86
C LEU A 118 13.13 15.57 17.43
N THR A 119 14.32 15.26 16.95
CA THR A 119 15.34 16.23 16.53
C THR A 119 15.92 15.87 15.15
N SER A 120 16.81 16.70 14.65
CA SER A 120 17.57 16.42 13.42
C SER A 120 18.38 15.11 13.49
N GLU A 121 18.79 14.67 14.69
CA GLU A 121 19.53 13.41 14.86
C GLU A 121 18.67 12.20 14.47
N ASP A 122 17.36 12.23 14.76
CA ASP A 122 16.42 11.16 14.38
C ASP A 122 16.20 11.10 12.88
N VAL A 123 16.15 12.27 12.22
CA VAL A 123 16.07 12.35 10.77
C VAL A 123 17.33 11.79 10.12
N VAL A 124 18.50 12.21 10.60
CA VAL A 124 19.80 11.70 10.14
C VAL A 124 19.87 10.19 10.33
N TYR A 125 19.53 9.70 11.52
CA TYR A 125 19.49 8.26 11.82
C TYR A 125 18.57 7.50 10.86
N SER A 126 17.35 8.00 10.65
CA SER A 126 16.35 7.35 9.80
C SER A 126 16.83 7.19 8.36
N PHE A 127 17.39 8.26 7.78
CA PHE A 127 17.89 8.23 6.40
C PHE A 127 19.17 7.40 6.28
N GLU A 128 20.11 7.57 7.19
CA GLU A 128 21.34 6.77 7.21
C GLU A 128 21.07 5.28 7.39
N ARG A 129 20.08 4.92 8.24
CA ARG A 129 19.66 3.52 8.39
C ARG A 129 19.21 2.92 7.07
N ILE A 130 18.30 3.63 6.32
CA ILE A 130 17.84 3.17 5.02
C ILE A 130 19.00 2.98 4.05
N ILE A 131 19.93 3.93 4.00
CA ILE A 131 21.08 3.92 3.09
C ILE A 131 22.08 2.81 3.47
N LYS A 132 22.51 2.77 4.73
CA LYS A 132 23.57 1.88 5.22
C LYS A 132 23.14 0.41 5.24
N GLU A 133 21.90 0.15 5.67
CA GLU A 133 21.34 -1.20 5.69
C GLU A 133 20.78 -1.65 4.32
N LYS A 134 20.81 -0.78 3.31
CA LYS A 134 20.28 -1.02 1.95
C LYS A 134 18.84 -1.54 1.98
N LEU A 135 18.00 -0.86 2.77
CA LEU A 135 16.59 -1.23 2.94
C LEU A 135 15.78 -0.93 1.68
N ASN A 136 14.53 -1.36 1.64
CA ASN A 136 13.67 -1.32 0.44
C ASN A 136 13.66 0.03 -0.30
N ASN A 137 13.71 1.15 0.43
CA ASN A 137 13.71 2.49 -0.14
C ASN A 137 15.11 3.12 -0.34
N ALA A 138 16.21 2.34 -0.19
CA ALA A 138 17.59 2.86 -0.36
C ALA A 138 17.82 3.47 -1.76
N TYR A 139 17.16 2.95 -2.79
CA TYR A 139 17.24 3.49 -4.15
C TYR A 139 16.77 4.94 -4.27
N LYS A 140 15.85 5.41 -3.39
CA LYS A 140 15.38 6.80 -3.32
C LYS A 140 16.47 7.78 -2.87
N PHE A 141 17.51 7.27 -2.23
CA PHE A 141 18.67 8.00 -1.72
C PHE A 141 19.94 7.85 -2.59
N ALA A 142 19.82 7.32 -3.80
CA ALA A 142 20.99 7.01 -4.65
C ALA A 142 21.89 8.22 -4.93
N THR A 143 21.35 9.42 -4.95
CA THR A 143 22.10 10.68 -5.14
C THR A 143 22.54 11.34 -3.83
N VAL A 144 22.12 10.82 -2.66
CA VAL A 144 22.46 11.43 -1.37
C VAL A 144 23.90 11.07 -1.00
N LYS A 145 24.74 12.11 -0.82
CA LYS A 145 26.11 12.00 -0.33
C LYS A 145 26.18 11.99 1.18
N SER A 146 25.40 12.88 1.81
CA SER A 146 25.38 13.00 3.27
C SER A 146 24.07 13.60 3.76
N VAL A 147 23.71 13.23 4.98
CA VAL A 147 22.64 13.85 5.76
C VAL A 147 23.26 14.32 7.07
N THR A 148 23.08 15.57 7.43
CA THR A 148 23.64 16.12 8.67
C THR A 148 22.62 16.96 9.42
N GLY A 149 22.75 17.01 10.75
CA GLY A 149 21.97 17.86 11.65
C GLY A 149 22.90 18.85 12.35
N PRO A 150 23.16 20.04 11.78
CA PRO A 150 24.09 21.02 12.39
C PRO A 150 23.59 21.55 13.73
N ASP A 151 22.30 21.51 13.96
CA ASP A 151 21.61 21.82 15.20
C ASP A 151 20.31 20.98 15.31
N PRO A 152 19.62 20.94 16.47
CA PRO A 152 18.46 20.09 16.67
C PRO A 152 17.26 20.34 15.73
N ALA A 153 17.19 21.53 15.11
CA ALA A 153 16.06 21.96 14.28
C ALA A 153 16.40 22.04 12.77
N THR A 154 17.63 21.72 12.38
CA THR A 154 18.08 21.84 10.99
C THR A 154 18.60 20.53 10.45
N VAL A 155 18.08 20.11 9.27
CA VAL A 155 18.60 18.95 8.52
C VAL A 155 19.14 19.43 7.18
N VAL A 156 20.36 19.02 6.85
CA VAL A 156 21.01 19.33 5.57
C VAL A 156 21.25 18.02 4.81
N VAL A 157 20.67 17.93 3.61
CA VAL A 157 20.87 16.82 2.68
C VAL A 157 21.75 17.31 1.53
N THR A 158 22.92 16.70 1.38
CA THR A 158 23.85 16.99 0.27
C THR A 158 23.77 15.90 -0.79
N LEU A 159 23.65 16.29 -2.03
CA LEU A 159 23.46 15.41 -3.18
C LEU A 159 24.71 15.35 -4.06
N SER A 160 24.87 14.25 -4.80
CA SER A 160 25.89 14.08 -5.85
C SER A 160 25.46 14.61 -7.22
N ALA A 161 24.14 14.70 -7.43
CA ALA A 161 23.51 15.23 -8.63
C ALA A 161 22.16 15.84 -8.23
N PRO A 162 21.61 16.79 -9.00
CA PRO A 162 20.26 17.30 -8.80
C PRO A 162 19.24 16.15 -8.75
N THR A 163 18.26 16.25 -7.86
CA THR A 163 17.26 15.20 -7.66
C THR A 163 15.88 15.87 -7.59
N PRO A 164 15.21 16.08 -8.73
CA PRO A 164 13.96 16.83 -8.82
C PRO A 164 12.82 16.24 -8.00
N ASN A 165 12.84 14.92 -7.78
CA ASN A 165 11.84 14.18 -7.00
C ASN A 165 12.23 13.97 -5.54
N LEU A 166 13.24 14.68 -5.01
CA LEU A 166 13.69 14.47 -3.62
C LEU A 166 12.53 14.59 -2.62
N LEU A 167 11.69 15.62 -2.75
CA LEU A 167 10.56 15.79 -1.85
C LEU A 167 9.55 14.64 -1.93
N ALA A 168 9.25 14.15 -3.14
CA ALA A 168 8.39 12.97 -3.32
C ALA A 168 9.02 11.72 -2.70
N ASN A 169 10.34 11.54 -2.86
CA ASN A 169 11.08 10.45 -2.23
C ASN A 169 11.00 10.50 -0.69
N LEU A 170 11.02 11.70 -0.09
CA LEU A 170 10.99 11.90 1.35
C LEU A 170 9.58 11.90 1.94
N GLY A 171 8.55 12.30 1.16
CA GLY A 171 7.20 12.54 1.65
C GLY A 171 6.17 11.47 1.31
N GLY A 172 6.46 10.58 0.39
CA GLY A 172 5.55 9.51 0.01
C GLY A 172 5.21 8.58 1.18
N PHE A 173 4.01 8.03 1.18
CA PHE A 173 3.56 7.20 2.29
C PHE A 173 4.32 5.87 2.43
N LYS A 174 5.07 5.48 1.41
CA LYS A 174 5.84 4.22 1.41
C LYS A 174 7.24 4.39 2.02
N GLY A 175 7.28 4.64 3.33
CA GLY A 175 8.44 4.19 4.07
C GLY A 175 9.64 5.10 4.21
N VAL A 176 9.50 6.44 4.12
CA VAL A 176 10.56 7.35 4.54
C VAL A 176 10.14 8.06 5.85
N ALA A 177 9.50 7.29 6.71
CA ALA A 177 9.08 7.72 8.03
C ALA A 177 10.28 8.04 8.93
N ILE A 178 10.12 9.02 9.83
CA ILE A 178 11.14 9.29 10.84
C ILE A 178 10.90 8.37 12.03
N VAL A 179 11.89 7.54 12.34
CA VAL A 179 11.84 6.53 13.40
C VAL A 179 12.67 6.95 14.60
N GLU A 180 12.21 6.55 15.78
CA GLU A 180 12.96 6.71 17.03
C GLU A 180 14.09 5.67 17.10
N LYS A 181 15.32 6.14 17.34
CA LYS A 181 16.54 5.31 17.26
C LYS A 181 16.50 4.15 18.25
N SER A 182 16.13 4.40 19.52
CA SER A 182 16.17 3.37 20.57
C SER A 182 15.13 2.28 20.33
N ASN A 183 13.95 2.64 19.76
CA ASN A 183 12.93 1.68 19.38
C ASN A 183 13.40 0.74 18.26
N VAL A 184 14.18 1.26 17.32
CA VAL A 184 14.81 0.42 16.27
C VAL A 184 15.88 -0.48 16.85
N GLU A 185 16.79 0.07 17.66
CA GLU A 185 17.93 -0.65 18.23
C GLU A 185 17.49 -1.75 19.23
N SER A 186 16.38 -1.54 19.95
CA SER A 186 15.78 -2.57 20.81
C SER A 186 15.11 -3.70 20.01
N GLY A 187 14.89 -3.51 18.71
CA GLY A 187 14.19 -4.47 17.84
C GLY A 187 12.69 -4.52 18.03
N THR A 188 12.10 -3.67 18.88
CA THR A 188 10.66 -3.63 19.16
C THR A 188 9.86 -2.90 18.06
N VAL A 189 10.50 -2.14 17.21
CA VAL A 189 9.88 -1.38 16.10
C VAL A 189 8.95 -2.23 15.21
N LYS A 190 9.19 -3.54 15.07
CA LYS A 190 8.37 -4.43 14.23
C LYS A 190 6.97 -4.70 14.79
N THR A 191 6.77 -4.57 16.12
CA THR A 191 5.50 -4.94 16.80
C THR A 191 4.97 -3.84 17.71
N ALA A 192 5.85 -2.97 18.21
CA ALA A 192 5.53 -1.84 19.07
C ALA A 192 6.29 -0.59 18.58
N PRO A 193 5.92 -0.05 17.40
CA PRO A 193 6.58 1.11 16.83
C PRO A 193 6.32 2.38 17.65
N VAL A 194 7.38 3.20 17.80
CA VAL A 194 7.32 4.53 18.41
C VAL A 194 7.47 5.57 17.31
N GLY A 195 6.39 6.25 16.97
CA GLY A 195 6.34 7.28 15.94
C GLY A 195 5.91 8.63 16.51
N SER A 196 5.93 9.67 15.67
CA SER A 196 5.50 11.03 16.02
C SER A 196 4.07 11.35 15.59
N GLY A 197 3.38 10.40 14.95
CA GLY A 197 2.08 10.57 14.33
C GLY A 197 0.91 10.76 15.28
N PRO A 198 -0.31 10.96 14.72
CA PRO A 198 -1.52 11.28 15.49
C PRO A 198 -2.01 10.15 16.41
N PHE A 199 -1.62 8.91 16.15
CA PHE A 199 -1.92 7.75 16.96
C PHE A 199 -0.65 6.96 17.28
N LYS A 200 -0.72 6.14 18.35
CA LYS A 200 0.34 5.21 18.76
C LYS A 200 -0.19 3.80 18.90
N VAL A 201 0.65 2.82 18.63
CA VAL A 201 0.28 1.41 18.78
C VAL A 201 0.11 1.06 20.25
N ALA A 202 -1.07 0.56 20.59
CA ALA A 202 -1.41 0.06 21.94
C ALA A 202 -1.41 -1.47 22.02
N GLY A 203 -1.54 -2.15 20.87
CA GLY A 203 -1.48 -3.61 20.81
C GLY A 203 -1.50 -4.13 19.39
N TYR A 204 -0.85 -5.27 19.19
CA TYR A 204 -0.87 -6.04 17.96
C TYR A 204 -1.16 -7.50 18.31
N THR A 205 -2.25 -8.03 17.76
CA THR A 205 -2.65 -9.42 17.90
C THR A 205 -2.61 -10.07 16.51
N SER A 206 -1.64 -10.94 16.28
CA SER A 206 -1.48 -11.61 14.98
C SER A 206 -2.73 -12.38 14.58
N GLY A 207 -3.12 -12.27 13.32
CA GLY A 207 -4.32 -12.87 12.75
C GLY A 207 -5.63 -12.16 13.11
N ASP A 208 -5.61 -11.10 13.93
CA ASP A 208 -6.80 -10.43 14.45
C ASP A 208 -6.78 -8.91 14.19
N SER A 209 -5.89 -8.18 14.87
CA SER A 209 -5.98 -6.72 14.85
C SER A 209 -4.72 -5.97 15.27
N VAL A 210 -4.63 -4.70 14.83
CA VAL A 210 -3.75 -3.68 15.42
C VAL A 210 -4.62 -2.60 16.07
N LYS A 211 -4.36 -2.31 17.36
CA LYS A 211 -5.06 -1.29 18.13
C LYS A 211 -4.18 -0.06 18.25
N LEU A 212 -4.71 1.07 17.83
CA LEU A 212 -4.11 2.38 18.00
C LEU A 212 -4.90 3.18 19.03
N VAL A 213 -4.21 3.94 19.87
CA VAL A 213 -4.79 4.96 20.75
C VAL A 213 -4.27 6.33 20.33
N ARG A 214 -5.05 7.37 20.61
CA ARG A 214 -4.66 8.75 20.35
C ARG A 214 -3.30 9.08 20.97
N ASN A 215 -2.45 9.75 20.22
CA ASN A 215 -1.23 10.35 20.72
C ASN A 215 -1.53 11.76 21.26
N ASP A 216 -1.67 11.88 22.57
CA ASP A 216 -1.98 13.18 23.21
C ASP A 216 -0.83 14.19 23.10
N SER A 217 0.38 13.73 22.75
CA SER A 217 1.57 14.55 22.50
C SER A 217 1.75 14.91 21.02
N TYR A 218 0.76 14.60 20.16
CA TYR A 218 0.84 14.90 18.73
C TYR A 218 1.01 16.40 18.50
N TRP A 219 1.96 16.74 17.65
CA TRP A 219 2.34 18.12 17.35
C TRP A 219 1.34 18.89 16.50
N GLY A 220 0.48 18.17 15.74
CA GLY A 220 -0.57 18.75 14.90
C GLY A 220 -1.90 18.92 15.61
N GLU A 221 -2.98 19.07 14.84
CA GLU A 221 -4.33 19.09 15.41
C GLU A 221 -4.64 17.74 16.11
N LYS A 222 -5.05 17.80 17.36
CA LYS A 222 -5.36 16.62 18.17
C LYS A 222 -6.49 15.82 17.52
N PRO A 223 -6.29 14.51 17.25
CA PRO A 223 -7.34 13.66 16.71
C PRO A 223 -8.61 13.69 17.56
N LYS A 224 -9.77 13.72 16.91
CA LYS A 224 -11.07 13.67 17.59
C LYS A 224 -11.40 12.27 18.07
N LEU A 225 -10.88 11.22 17.40
CA LEU A 225 -11.00 9.84 17.83
C LEU A 225 -10.14 9.57 19.07
N ASP A 226 -10.60 8.67 19.95
CA ASP A 226 -9.81 8.15 21.05
C ASP A 226 -8.83 7.07 20.59
N GLY A 227 -9.11 6.44 19.45
CA GLY A 227 -8.26 5.42 18.84
C GLY A 227 -8.83 4.87 17.54
N VAL A 228 -8.08 3.94 16.95
CA VAL A 228 -8.46 3.17 15.76
C VAL A 228 -8.12 1.70 16.00
N THR A 229 -9.03 0.80 15.70
CA THR A 229 -8.75 -0.64 15.66
C THR A 229 -8.81 -1.10 14.21
N PHE A 230 -7.68 -1.53 13.67
CA PHE A 230 -7.62 -2.20 12.36
C PHE A 230 -7.85 -3.70 12.58
N THR A 231 -8.93 -4.26 12.03
CA THR A 231 -9.23 -5.69 12.02
C THR A 231 -8.94 -6.28 10.63
N PHE A 232 -8.42 -7.50 10.59
CA PHE A 232 -8.04 -8.15 9.33
C PHE A 232 -9.19 -8.99 8.81
N VAL A 233 -9.86 -8.50 7.77
CA VAL A 233 -11.04 -9.14 7.17
C VAL A 233 -10.76 -9.41 5.70
N LYS A 234 -10.29 -10.62 5.38
CA LYS A 234 -9.85 -10.98 4.02
C LYS A 234 -11.00 -11.06 3.02
N ASP A 235 -12.18 -11.54 3.45
CA ASP A 235 -13.36 -11.66 2.58
C ASP A 235 -14.08 -10.31 2.47
N PRO A 236 -14.20 -9.72 1.27
CA PRO A 236 -14.86 -8.43 1.08
C PRO A 236 -16.36 -8.48 1.38
N THR A 237 -17.03 -9.64 1.26
CA THR A 237 -18.44 -9.80 1.59
C THR A 237 -18.63 -9.72 3.10
N VAL A 238 -17.74 -10.34 3.86
CA VAL A 238 -17.73 -10.25 5.33
C VAL A 238 -17.43 -8.82 5.79
N ALA A 239 -16.46 -8.15 5.15
CA ALA A 239 -16.13 -6.75 5.46
C ALA A 239 -17.34 -5.82 5.24
N LEU A 240 -18.08 -6.00 4.13
CA LEU A 240 -19.31 -5.25 3.85
C LEU A 240 -20.43 -5.57 4.86
N GLN A 241 -20.59 -6.83 5.28
CA GLN A 241 -21.57 -7.21 6.31
C GLN A 241 -21.24 -6.57 7.65
N ASN A 242 -19.95 -6.57 8.04
CA ASN A 242 -19.48 -5.93 9.27
C ASN A 242 -19.73 -4.40 9.23
N LEU A 243 -19.54 -3.77 8.06
CA LEU A 243 -19.84 -2.35 7.88
C LEU A 243 -21.34 -2.06 8.03
N ARG A 244 -22.20 -2.85 7.39
CA ARG A 244 -23.68 -2.71 7.47
C ARG A 244 -24.24 -2.97 8.86
N SER A 245 -23.67 -3.91 9.58
CA SER A 245 -24.07 -4.20 10.98
C SER A 245 -23.53 -3.19 11.99
N GLY A 246 -22.61 -2.30 11.60
CA GLY A 246 -21.93 -1.35 12.48
C GLY A 246 -20.81 -1.98 13.33
N GLN A 247 -20.45 -3.23 13.07
CA GLN A 247 -19.31 -3.88 13.74
C GLN A 247 -17.99 -3.21 13.37
N VAL A 248 -17.87 -2.73 12.13
CA VAL A 248 -16.82 -1.79 11.71
C VAL A 248 -17.47 -0.52 11.16
N GLN A 249 -16.75 0.61 11.23
CA GLN A 249 -17.23 1.89 10.71
C GLN A 249 -16.54 2.31 9.43
N TRP A 250 -15.49 1.61 9.02
CA TRP A 250 -14.73 1.90 7.80
C TRP A 250 -14.13 0.62 7.21
N THR A 251 -14.05 0.55 5.87
CA THR A 251 -13.31 -0.50 5.16
C THR A 251 -12.84 -0.04 3.77
N ASP A 252 -11.70 -0.55 3.31
CA ASP A 252 -11.24 -0.49 1.92
C ASP A 252 -11.45 -1.82 1.18
N ASN A 253 -12.03 -2.83 1.84
CA ASN A 253 -12.24 -4.15 1.29
C ASN A 253 -13.72 -4.39 0.97
N LEU A 254 -14.19 -3.84 -0.15
CA LEU A 254 -15.58 -3.98 -0.62
C LEU A 254 -15.68 -4.91 -1.83
N PRO A 255 -16.76 -5.71 -1.96
CA PRO A 255 -16.99 -6.55 -3.14
C PRO A 255 -17.12 -5.66 -4.38
N PRO A 256 -16.23 -5.73 -5.38
CA PRO A 256 -16.22 -4.77 -6.48
C PRO A 256 -17.51 -4.82 -7.30
N GLN A 257 -18.17 -5.98 -7.41
CA GLN A 257 -19.45 -6.14 -8.09
C GLN A 257 -20.63 -5.41 -7.43
N GLN A 258 -20.50 -5.05 -6.14
CA GLN A 258 -21.54 -4.35 -5.39
C GLN A 258 -21.29 -2.84 -5.27
N VAL A 259 -20.10 -2.36 -5.57
CA VAL A 259 -19.67 -0.97 -5.33
C VAL A 259 -20.62 0.03 -6.00
N LYS A 260 -20.96 -0.18 -7.27
CA LYS A 260 -21.87 0.72 -8.00
C LYS A 260 -23.21 0.87 -7.31
N SER A 261 -23.84 -0.25 -6.91
CA SER A 261 -25.12 -0.21 -6.20
C SER A 261 -25.01 0.38 -4.79
N LEU A 262 -23.85 0.27 -4.15
CA LEU A 262 -23.59 0.88 -2.85
C LEU A 262 -23.40 2.40 -2.94
N GLN A 263 -22.81 2.88 -4.02
CA GLN A 263 -22.64 4.33 -4.30
C GLN A 263 -23.96 5.06 -4.51
N ASP A 264 -24.99 4.34 -4.95
CA ASP A 264 -26.36 4.87 -5.13
C ASP A 264 -27.13 4.98 -3.79
N GLY A 265 -26.56 4.45 -2.69
CA GLY A 265 -27.16 4.42 -1.35
C GLY A 265 -26.56 5.46 -0.41
N ASP A 266 -27.24 5.70 0.71
CA ASP A 266 -26.82 6.70 1.72
C ASP A 266 -26.00 6.10 2.89
N ASP A 267 -26.12 4.79 3.16
CA ASP A 267 -25.40 4.11 4.24
C ASP A 267 -25.21 2.62 3.88
N PRO A 268 -23.97 2.15 3.75
CA PRO A 268 -22.73 2.89 3.96
C PRO A 268 -22.46 3.95 2.88
N VAL A 269 -21.75 5.01 3.23
CA VAL A 269 -21.17 5.95 2.25
C VAL A 269 -20.06 5.22 1.52
N VAL A 270 -20.14 5.10 0.20
CA VAL A 270 -19.10 4.47 -0.62
C VAL A 270 -18.59 5.45 -1.65
N LYS A 271 -17.29 5.71 -1.65
CA LYS A 271 -16.64 6.57 -2.64
C LYS A 271 -15.54 5.84 -3.39
N SER A 272 -15.30 6.27 -4.61
CA SER A 272 -14.16 5.86 -5.42
C SER A 272 -13.43 7.08 -5.98
N ALA A 273 -12.13 6.92 -6.20
CA ALA A 273 -11.28 7.89 -6.88
C ALA A 273 -10.28 7.15 -7.77
N ALA A 274 -9.93 7.72 -8.93
CA ALA A 274 -8.84 7.20 -9.74
C ALA A 274 -7.57 7.14 -8.89
N SER A 275 -6.87 6.01 -8.91
CA SER A 275 -5.65 5.82 -8.13
C SER A 275 -4.39 6.13 -8.93
N THR A 276 -3.27 6.22 -8.21
CA THR A 276 -1.94 6.21 -8.80
C THR A 276 -1.36 4.80 -8.94
N ASP A 277 -2.20 3.78 -8.82
CA ASP A 277 -1.83 2.38 -8.87
C ASP A 277 -1.80 1.84 -10.30
N TYR A 278 -1.08 0.74 -10.51
CA TYR A 278 -1.17 -0.03 -11.74
C TYR A 278 -1.04 -1.53 -11.46
N TRP A 279 -1.69 -2.34 -12.32
CA TRP A 279 -1.64 -3.80 -12.24
C TRP A 279 -1.06 -4.39 -13.52
N TYR A 280 -0.27 -5.46 -13.36
CA TYR A 280 0.51 -6.04 -14.45
C TYR A 280 0.74 -7.54 -14.28
N VAL A 281 1.12 -8.19 -15.36
CA VAL A 281 1.75 -9.51 -15.36
C VAL A 281 3.23 -9.33 -15.71
N ALA A 282 4.13 -9.88 -14.90
CA ALA A 282 5.54 -10.00 -15.21
C ALA A 282 5.87 -11.44 -15.59
N LEU A 283 6.77 -11.61 -16.56
CA LEU A 283 7.29 -12.90 -16.99
C LEU A 283 8.77 -13.00 -16.63
N ASN A 284 9.22 -14.16 -16.15
CA ASN A 284 10.60 -14.34 -15.70
C ASN A 284 11.57 -14.41 -16.89
N GLU A 285 12.22 -13.31 -17.20
CA GLU A 285 13.13 -13.18 -18.34
C GLU A 285 14.44 -13.98 -18.19
N ALA A 286 14.70 -14.55 -17.02
CA ALA A 286 15.79 -15.51 -16.82
C ALA A 286 15.41 -16.96 -17.18
N ARG A 287 14.14 -17.22 -17.55
CA ARG A 287 13.62 -18.56 -17.86
C ARG A 287 13.16 -18.65 -19.32
N LYS A 288 13.52 -19.75 -19.99
CA LYS A 288 12.97 -20.09 -21.31
C LYS A 288 11.51 -20.52 -21.20
N PRO A 289 10.67 -20.11 -22.16
CA PRO A 289 10.99 -19.31 -23.34
C PRO A 289 10.79 -17.81 -23.14
N PHE A 290 10.58 -17.32 -21.90
CA PHE A 290 10.27 -15.92 -21.58
C PHE A 290 11.49 -14.98 -21.70
N ASP A 291 12.70 -15.51 -21.85
CA ASP A 291 13.91 -14.78 -22.23
C ASP A 291 13.82 -14.18 -23.65
N ASN A 292 12.95 -14.76 -24.50
CA ASN A 292 12.67 -14.25 -25.84
C ASN A 292 11.58 -13.16 -25.82
N PRO A 293 11.88 -11.90 -26.19
CA PRO A 293 10.88 -10.83 -26.21
C PRO A 293 9.70 -11.10 -27.17
N GLU A 294 9.90 -11.86 -28.26
CA GLU A 294 8.83 -12.21 -29.20
C GLU A 294 7.76 -13.10 -28.52
N VAL A 295 8.16 -13.98 -27.60
CA VAL A 295 7.23 -14.79 -26.83
C VAL A 295 6.44 -13.90 -25.85
N ARG A 296 7.09 -12.97 -25.18
CA ARG A 296 6.42 -12.02 -24.27
C ARG A 296 5.44 -11.11 -25.01
N ARG A 297 5.85 -10.59 -26.17
CA ARG A 297 4.99 -9.78 -27.07
C ARG A 297 3.79 -10.58 -27.56
N ALA A 298 4.00 -11.85 -27.95
CA ALA A 298 2.91 -12.73 -28.37
C ALA A 298 1.87 -12.91 -27.25
N ILE A 299 2.33 -13.11 -25.99
CA ILE A 299 1.45 -13.12 -24.83
C ILE A 299 0.71 -11.79 -24.70
N GLY A 300 1.41 -10.65 -24.89
CA GLY A 300 0.82 -9.31 -24.89
C GLY A 300 -0.36 -9.14 -25.87
N TYR A 301 -0.25 -9.70 -27.10
CA TYR A 301 -1.32 -9.70 -28.11
C TYR A 301 -2.44 -10.70 -27.79
N ALA A 302 -2.16 -11.75 -27.03
CA ALA A 302 -3.18 -12.72 -26.64
C ALA A 302 -4.15 -12.19 -25.58
N LEU A 303 -3.76 -11.13 -24.83
CA LEU A 303 -4.55 -10.60 -23.72
C LEU A 303 -5.61 -9.60 -24.18
N ASP A 304 -6.87 -9.91 -23.93
CA ASP A 304 -7.99 -8.94 -23.97
C ASP A 304 -8.05 -8.23 -22.60
N ARG A 305 -7.43 -7.05 -22.54
CA ARG A 305 -7.34 -6.26 -21.31
C ARG A 305 -8.68 -5.74 -20.84
N GLU A 306 -9.60 -5.42 -21.76
CA GLU A 306 -10.93 -4.96 -21.42
C GLU A 306 -11.73 -6.08 -20.71
N ALA A 307 -11.68 -7.31 -21.25
CA ALA A 307 -12.32 -8.46 -20.62
C ALA A 307 -11.70 -8.80 -19.26
N ILE A 308 -10.36 -8.74 -19.13
CA ILE A 308 -9.66 -8.97 -17.86
C ILE A 308 -10.08 -7.92 -16.83
N THR A 309 -10.01 -6.63 -17.19
CA THR A 309 -10.34 -5.51 -16.32
C THR A 309 -11.80 -5.54 -15.88
N LYS A 310 -12.72 -5.81 -16.81
CA LYS A 310 -14.15 -5.93 -16.52
C LYS A 310 -14.43 -7.06 -15.53
N ALA A 311 -13.80 -8.22 -15.70
CA ALA A 311 -13.98 -9.36 -14.81
C ALA A 311 -13.41 -9.12 -13.42
N ALA A 312 -12.22 -8.50 -13.32
CA ALA A 312 -11.52 -8.28 -12.06
C ALA A 312 -12.03 -7.07 -11.28
N LYS A 313 -12.45 -5.98 -11.96
CA LYS A 313 -12.73 -4.67 -11.33
C LYS A 313 -14.15 -4.16 -11.57
N PHE A 314 -14.98 -4.82 -12.35
CA PHE A 314 -16.41 -4.46 -12.56
C PHE A 314 -16.65 -3.01 -13.00
N GLY A 315 -15.72 -2.44 -13.78
CA GLY A 315 -15.77 -1.05 -14.23
C GLY A 315 -15.09 -0.03 -13.31
N LEU A 316 -14.43 -0.48 -12.23
CA LEU A 316 -13.68 0.34 -11.28
C LEU A 316 -12.18 0.35 -11.62
N ALA A 317 -11.87 0.49 -12.89
CA ALA A 317 -10.50 0.61 -13.38
C ALA A 317 -10.49 1.12 -14.83
N THR A 318 -9.38 1.71 -15.24
CA THR A 318 -9.11 2.15 -16.60
C THR A 318 -8.02 1.27 -17.21
N VAL A 319 -8.30 0.67 -18.38
CA VAL A 319 -7.27 -0.07 -19.14
C VAL A 319 -6.14 0.87 -19.51
N ASN A 320 -4.92 0.43 -19.24
CA ASN A 320 -3.69 1.14 -19.57
C ASN A 320 -2.58 0.14 -19.90
N GLN A 321 -1.80 0.42 -20.93
CA GLN A 321 -0.63 -0.39 -21.31
C GLN A 321 0.70 0.24 -20.91
N THR A 322 0.64 1.35 -20.15
CA THR A 322 1.77 1.94 -19.43
C THR A 322 1.47 1.96 -17.92
N ALA A 323 2.46 2.26 -17.09
CA ALA A 323 2.25 2.27 -15.63
C ALA A 323 1.46 3.50 -15.16
N ILE A 324 1.82 4.66 -15.68
CA ILE A 324 1.37 5.97 -15.16
C ILE A 324 -0.10 6.24 -15.57
N PRO A 325 -1.00 6.59 -14.62
CA PRO A 325 -2.41 6.83 -14.92
C PRO A 325 -2.65 8.15 -15.68
N LYS A 326 -3.78 8.21 -16.40
CA LYS A 326 -4.17 9.35 -17.26
C LYS A 326 -4.19 10.72 -16.57
N ALA A 327 -4.46 10.76 -15.27
CA ALA A 327 -4.51 12.01 -14.51
C ALA A 327 -3.12 12.62 -14.24
N SER A 328 -2.04 11.85 -14.43
CA SER A 328 -0.68 12.34 -14.20
C SER A 328 -0.19 13.23 -15.34
N ALA A 329 0.56 14.29 -15.01
CA ALA A 329 1.26 15.11 -15.99
C ALA A 329 2.32 14.32 -16.80
N PHE A 330 2.76 13.17 -16.29
CA PHE A 330 3.71 12.26 -16.93
C PHE A 330 3.04 11.13 -17.69
N TYR A 331 1.71 11.14 -17.83
CA TYR A 331 1.01 10.13 -18.63
C TYR A 331 1.50 10.13 -20.09
N TYR A 332 1.71 8.92 -20.61
CA TYR A 332 2.06 8.65 -21.99
C TYR A 332 1.05 7.68 -22.60
N ASP A 333 0.33 8.15 -23.62
CA ASP A 333 -0.68 7.34 -24.32
C ASP A 333 0.01 6.41 -25.32
N TYR A 334 0.33 5.21 -24.86
CA TYR A 334 0.99 4.19 -25.69
C TYR A 334 0.39 2.81 -25.43
N ALA A 335 -0.28 2.24 -26.44
CA ALA A 335 -1.02 0.98 -26.34
C ALA A 335 -0.82 0.10 -27.60
N PRO A 336 0.38 -0.50 -27.80
CA PRO A 336 0.70 -1.21 -29.02
C PRO A 336 0.04 -2.60 -29.15
N TYR A 337 -0.43 -3.19 -28.04
CA TYR A 337 -0.96 -4.54 -28.00
C TYR A 337 -2.50 -4.52 -28.12
N SER A 338 -3.04 -4.56 -29.31
CA SER A 338 -4.46 -4.92 -29.54
C SER A 338 -4.66 -6.41 -29.23
N HIS A 339 -5.88 -6.79 -28.80
CA HIS A 339 -6.22 -8.22 -28.66
C HIS A 339 -6.25 -8.88 -30.03
N ASP A 340 -5.24 -9.70 -30.35
CA ASP A 340 -5.09 -10.43 -31.62
C ASP A 340 -4.50 -11.84 -31.36
N PRO A 341 -5.35 -12.82 -31.01
CA PRO A 341 -4.93 -14.20 -30.79
C PRO A 341 -4.34 -14.87 -32.05
N GLY A 342 -4.72 -14.41 -33.25
CA GLY A 342 -4.15 -14.91 -34.52
C GLY A 342 -2.68 -14.53 -34.67
N LYS A 343 -2.38 -13.25 -34.46
CA LYS A 343 -1.01 -12.73 -34.43
C LYS A 343 -0.18 -13.38 -33.32
N ALA A 344 -0.76 -13.54 -32.13
CA ALA A 344 -0.09 -14.22 -31.01
C ALA A 344 0.32 -15.65 -31.38
N LYS A 345 -0.55 -16.47 -31.97
CA LYS A 345 -0.22 -17.81 -32.45
C LYS A 345 0.90 -17.81 -33.49
N GLN A 346 0.83 -16.89 -34.44
CA GLN A 346 1.84 -16.76 -35.49
C GLN A 346 3.22 -16.47 -34.89
N MET A 347 3.29 -15.50 -33.95
CA MET A 347 4.54 -15.13 -33.27
C MET A 347 5.11 -16.28 -32.43
N LEU A 348 4.28 -17.00 -31.67
CA LEU A 348 4.69 -18.18 -30.92
C LEU A 348 5.24 -19.27 -31.82
N GLY A 349 4.59 -19.55 -32.96
CA GLY A 349 5.07 -20.51 -33.96
C GLY A 349 6.42 -20.09 -34.55
N GLN A 350 6.61 -18.82 -34.88
CA GLN A 350 7.89 -18.27 -35.38
C GLN A 350 9.01 -18.36 -34.33
N ALA A 351 8.68 -18.19 -33.06
CA ALA A 351 9.59 -18.35 -31.94
C ALA A 351 9.89 -19.82 -31.59
N GLY A 352 9.31 -20.77 -32.32
CA GLY A 352 9.49 -22.21 -32.09
C GLY A 352 8.78 -22.71 -30.82
N VAL A 353 7.82 -21.94 -30.31
CA VAL A 353 7.04 -22.31 -29.12
C VAL A 353 5.72 -22.92 -29.57
N GLY A 354 5.60 -24.23 -29.38
CA GLY A 354 4.36 -24.99 -29.66
C GLY A 354 3.42 -24.94 -28.44
N ASN A 355 3.29 -26.11 -27.77
CA ASN A 355 2.53 -26.18 -26.53
C ASN A 355 3.42 -25.74 -25.35
N LEU A 356 3.03 -24.64 -24.69
CA LEU A 356 3.73 -24.12 -23.51
C LEU A 356 2.87 -24.34 -22.28
N THR A 357 3.47 -24.80 -21.19
CA THR A 357 2.86 -24.73 -19.86
C THR A 357 3.64 -23.72 -19.03
N MET A 358 2.93 -22.78 -18.40
CA MET A 358 3.52 -21.77 -17.51
C MET A 358 2.82 -21.74 -16.15
N ASP A 359 3.59 -21.49 -15.10
CA ASP A 359 3.12 -21.19 -13.76
C ASP A 359 2.85 -19.69 -13.64
N LEU A 360 1.62 -19.32 -13.25
CA LEU A 360 1.25 -17.93 -12.97
C LEU A 360 0.91 -17.77 -11.49
N MET A 361 1.78 -17.07 -10.78
CA MET A 361 1.66 -16.85 -9.35
C MET A 361 0.76 -15.65 -9.05
N VAL A 362 -0.23 -15.84 -8.18
CA VAL A 362 -1.19 -14.84 -7.70
C VAL A 362 -1.37 -14.97 -6.20
N THR A 363 -2.04 -14.02 -5.55
CA THR A 363 -2.24 -14.07 -4.10
C THR A 363 -3.72 -13.99 -3.71
N SER A 364 -4.08 -14.69 -2.64
CA SER A 364 -5.43 -14.70 -2.08
C SER A 364 -5.82 -13.36 -1.42
N GLU A 365 -4.84 -12.58 -0.95
CA GLU A 365 -5.07 -11.25 -0.35
C GLU A 365 -5.48 -10.17 -1.35
N TYR A 366 -5.24 -10.41 -2.64
CA TYR A 366 -5.73 -9.59 -3.75
C TYR A 366 -6.60 -10.45 -4.68
N PRO A 367 -7.88 -10.73 -4.31
CA PRO A 367 -8.75 -11.65 -5.04
C PRO A 367 -8.93 -11.33 -6.53
N GLU A 368 -8.79 -10.05 -6.88
CA GLU A 368 -8.81 -9.61 -8.27
C GLU A 368 -7.68 -10.21 -9.11
N THR A 369 -6.53 -10.56 -8.50
CA THR A 369 -5.44 -11.23 -9.21
C THR A 369 -5.83 -12.65 -9.61
N VAL A 370 -6.55 -13.35 -8.72
CA VAL A 370 -7.06 -14.70 -8.99
C VAL A 370 -8.09 -14.67 -10.12
N THR A 371 -9.05 -13.73 -10.06
CA THR A 371 -10.06 -13.55 -11.10
C THR A 371 -9.43 -13.19 -12.45
N ALA A 372 -8.50 -12.23 -12.47
CA ALA A 372 -7.79 -11.86 -13.68
C ALA A 372 -7.00 -13.04 -14.26
N ALA A 373 -6.30 -13.80 -13.42
CA ALA A 373 -5.53 -14.97 -13.85
C ALA A 373 -6.38 -16.05 -14.50
N GLN A 374 -7.63 -16.25 -14.04
CA GLN A 374 -8.57 -17.19 -14.66
C GLN A 374 -8.94 -16.75 -16.09
N VAL A 375 -9.20 -15.45 -16.29
CA VAL A 375 -9.47 -14.91 -17.63
C VAL A 375 -8.24 -15.02 -18.52
N ILE A 376 -7.07 -14.62 -18.01
CA ILE A 376 -5.77 -14.74 -18.71
C ILE A 376 -5.51 -16.19 -19.10
N ALA A 377 -5.74 -17.15 -18.22
CA ALA A 377 -5.54 -18.57 -18.51
C ALA A 377 -6.45 -19.06 -19.65
N ALA A 378 -7.71 -18.62 -19.69
CA ALA A 378 -8.63 -18.95 -20.77
C ALA A 378 -8.17 -18.37 -22.12
N GLN A 379 -7.72 -17.10 -22.13
CA GLN A 379 -7.21 -16.42 -23.34
C GLN A 379 -5.91 -17.06 -23.84
N LEU A 380 -4.97 -17.36 -22.96
CA LEU A 380 -3.70 -17.98 -23.31
C LEU A 380 -3.88 -19.42 -23.81
N LYS A 381 -4.85 -20.17 -23.28
CA LYS A 381 -5.20 -21.51 -23.79
C LYS A 381 -5.61 -21.45 -25.26
N ALA A 382 -6.30 -20.41 -25.70
CA ALA A 382 -6.71 -20.23 -27.10
C ALA A 382 -5.51 -20.08 -28.06
N VAL A 383 -4.33 -19.72 -27.57
CA VAL A 383 -3.11 -19.58 -28.35
C VAL A 383 -2.07 -20.69 -28.09
N GLY A 384 -2.44 -21.76 -27.37
CA GLY A 384 -1.60 -22.93 -27.13
C GLY A 384 -0.77 -22.86 -25.83
N ILE A 385 -1.07 -21.91 -24.93
CA ILE A 385 -0.38 -21.79 -23.64
C ILE A 385 -1.31 -22.26 -22.53
N THR A 386 -0.90 -23.31 -21.79
CA THR A 386 -1.59 -23.79 -20.61
C THR A 386 -1.06 -23.09 -19.35
N VAL A 387 -1.91 -22.32 -18.68
CA VAL A 387 -1.55 -21.63 -17.45
C VAL A 387 -1.94 -22.46 -16.23
N LYS A 388 -0.99 -22.72 -15.35
CA LYS A 388 -1.21 -23.26 -14.00
C LYS A 388 -1.24 -22.10 -13.02
N ILE A 389 -2.42 -21.78 -12.51
CA ILE A 389 -2.58 -20.70 -11.53
C ILE A 389 -2.14 -21.24 -10.16
N ARG A 390 -1.16 -20.57 -9.55
CA ARG A 390 -0.66 -20.87 -8.21
C ARG A 390 -1.06 -19.75 -7.26
N THR A 391 -2.08 -19.98 -6.45
CA THR A 391 -2.55 -19.02 -5.45
C THR A 391 -1.83 -19.25 -4.12
N LEU A 392 -1.20 -18.22 -3.59
CA LEU A 392 -0.42 -18.23 -2.36
C LEU A 392 -0.94 -17.18 -1.40
N ASP A 393 -0.69 -17.32 -0.09
CA ASP A 393 -0.76 -16.19 0.83
C ASP A 393 0.36 -15.20 0.51
N PHE A 394 0.17 -13.91 0.88
CA PHE A 394 1.04 -12.84 0.39
C PHE A 394 2.48 -12.96 0.91
N ALA A 395 2.69 -13.44 2.12
CA ALA A 395 4.02 -13.63 2.68
C ALA A 395 4.80 -14.72 1.92
N GLN A 396 4.14 -15.84 1.64
CA GLN A 396 4.70 -16.91 0.81
C GLN A 396 4.92 -16.43 -0.63
N TRP A 397 3.99 -15.64 -1.17
CA TRP A 397 4.10 -15.07 -2.50
C TRP A 397 5.37 -14.19 -2.63
N LEU A 398 5.63 -13.31 -1.64
CA LEU A 398 6.84 -12.46 -1.61
C LEU A 398 8.13 -13.30 -1.53
N ASP A 399 8.14 -14.37 -0.74
CA ASP A 399 9.28 -15.27 -0.61
C ASP A 399 9.58 -15.99 -1.94
N GLU A 400 8.57 -16.53 -2.60
CA GLU A 400 8.69 -17.18 -3.91
C GLU A 400 9.14 -16.20 -5.01
N GLN A 401 8.62 -14.97 -4.99
CA GLN A 401 9.05 -13.91 -5.89
C GLN A 401 10.54 -13.58 -5.70
N ALA A 402 10.98 -13.41 -4.46
CA ALA A 402 12.38 -13.10 -4.15
C ALA A 402 13.33 -14.21 -4.60
N LYS A 403 12.90 -15.48 -4.49
CA LYS A 403 13.65 -16.64 -4.96
C LYS A 403 13.63 -16.83 -6.49
N GLY A 404 12.76 -16.13 -7.22
CA GLY A 404 12.56 -16.30 -8.66
C GLY A 404 11.83 -17.61 -9.02
N ASN A 405 11.04 -18.16 -8.10
CA ASN A 405 10.31 -19.43 -8.27
C ASN A 405 8.96 -19.23 -8.96
N PHE A 406 8.98 -18.67 -10.18
CA PHE A 406 7.79 -18.43 -11.00
C PHE A 406 8.19 -18.40 -12.49
N ASP A 407 7.24 -18.69 -13.36
CA ASP A 407 7.34 -18.37 -14.78
C ASP A 407 6.73 -16.98 -15.07
N GLY A 408 5.62 -16.68 -14.43
CA GLY A 408 5.03 -15.37 -14.37
C GLY A 408 4.35 -15.11 -13.03
N PHE A 409 4.14 -13.83 -12.71
CA PHE A 409 3.32 -13.43 -11.58
C PHE A 409 2.45 -12.21 -11.94
N MET A 410 1.33 -12.07 -11.24
CA MET A 410 0.48 -10.89 -11.31
C MET A 410 0.46 -10.18 -9.97
N LEU A 411 0.71 -8.86 -10.01
CA LEU A 411 0.64 -7.98 -8.85
C LEU A 411 0.36 -6.55 -9.31
N GLY A 412 0.25 -5.62 -8.35
CA GLY A 412 0.17 -4.18 -8.57
C GLY A 412 1.21 -3.43 -7.77
N TRP A 413 1.53 -2.22 -8.20
CA TRP A 413 2.23 -1.20 -7.43
C TRP A 413 1.25 -0.12 -7.04
N LEU A 414 1.30 0.29 -5.78
CA LEU A 414 0.28 1.12 -5.15
C LEU A 414 0.88 2.44 -4.66
N GLY A 415 0.09 3.54 -4.78
CA GLY A 415 0.40 4.84 -4.19
C GLY A 415 1.68 5.50 -4.71
N ASN A 416 2.03 5.31 -5.98
CA ASN A 416 3.18 5.97 -6.59
C ASN A 416 2.84 7.44 -6.92
N ILE A 417 3.79 8.35 -6.76
CA ILE A 417 3.58 9.78 -6.97
C ILE A 417 4.44 10.30 -8.11
N ASP A 418 5.74 10.03 -8.07
CA ASP A 418 6.69 10.48 -9.08
C ASP A 418 6.92 9.38 -10.14
N PRO A 419 7.15 9.73 -11.42
CA PRO A 419 7.41 8.75 -12.49
C PRO A 419 8.58 7.79 -12.19
N ASP A 420 9.56 8.19 -11.42
CA ASP A 420 10.65 7.32 -10.96
C ASP A 420 10.15 6.09 -10.20
N GLU A 421 9.14 6.26 -9.36
CA GLU A 421 8.55 5.17 -8.56
C GLU A 421 7.79 4.15 -9.42
N PHE A 422 7.36 4.54 -10.64
CA PHE A 422 6.67 3.65 -11.57
C PHE A 422 7.63 2.76 -12.37
N TYR A 423 8.88 3.19 -12.57
CA TYR A 423 9.76 2.53 -13.53
C TYR A 423 11.12 2.11 -12.97
N TYR A 424 11.81 2.95 -12.18
CA TYR A 424 13.22 2.72 -11.86
C TYR A 424 13.45 1.42 -11.10
N ALA A 425 12.82 1.28 -9.95
CA ALA A 425 13.07 0.13 -9.07
C ALA A 425 12.64 -1.20 -9.70
N GLN A 426 11.70 -1.18 -10.65
CA GLN A 426 11.15 -2.34 -11.34
C GLN A 426 11.91 -2.70 -12.61
N HIS A 427 12.37 -1.70 -13.39
CA HIS A 427 12.87 -1.94 -14.75
C HIS A 427 14.34 -1.57 -14.99
N HIS A 428 14.97 -0.81 -14.09
CA HIS A 428 16.42 -0.65 -14.13
C HIS A 428 17.10 -2.00 -13.86
N SER A 429 18.16 -2.36 -14.58
CA SER A 429 18.85 -3.65 -14.43
C SER A 429 19.36 -3.89 -13.01
N GLY A 430 19.72 -2.83 -12.28
CA GLY A 430 20.09 -2.83 -10.87
C GLY A 430 18.92 -2.53 -9.92
N GLY A 431 17.69 -2.49 -10.41
CA GLY A 431 16.52 -2.11 -9.62
C GLY A 431 16.17 -3.12 -8.52
N THR A 432 15.86 -2.63 -7.33
CA THR A 432 15.58 -3.45 -6.14
C THR A 432 14.40 -4.41 -6.36
N PHE A 433 13.43 -4.01 -7.17
CA PHE A 433 12.21 -4.77 -7.43
C PHE A 433 12.17 -5.40 -8.84
N ASN A 434 13.32 -5.45 -9.53
CA ASN A 434 13.44 -6.14 -10.82
C ASN A 434 13.50 -7.67 -10.64
N PHE A 435 12.47 -8.25 -10.05
CA PHE A 435 12.38 -9.70 -9.78
C PHE A 435 12.27 -10.53 -11.06
N HIS A 436 11.69 -9.97 -12.11
CA HIS A 436 11.52 -10.63 -13.43
C HIS A 436 12.78 -10.61 -14.30
N LYS A 437 13.86 -9.98 -13.83
CA LYS A 437 15.22 -10.02 -14.42
C LYS A 437 15.34 -9.32 -15.78
N TYR A 438 14.52 -8.29 -16.02
CA TYR A 438 14.65 -7.43 -17.19
C TYR A 438 16.01 -6.75 -17.23
N LYS A 439 16.57 -6.64 -18.44
CA LYS A 439 17.85 -5.96 -18.68
C LYS A 439 17.81 -5.27 -20.03
N ASN A 440 17.92 -3.94 -20.02
CA ASN A 440 18.08 -3.13 -21.22
C ASN A 440 18.90 -1.88 -20.90
N PRO A 441 20.19 -1.83 -21.35
CA PRO A 441 21.07 -0.68 -21.06
C PRO A 441 20.55 0.66 -21.57
N ALA A 442 19.74 0.67 -22.64
CA ALA A 442 19.13 1.90 -23.14
C ALA A 442 18.06 2.43 -22.17
N VAL A 443 17.26 1.52 -21.60
CA VAL A 443 16.27 1.87 -20.55
C VAL A 443 16.98 2.30 -19.28
N ASP A 444 18.04 1.59 -18.85
CA ASP A 444 18.84 1.98 -17.69
C ASP A 444 19.31 3.42 -17.81
N LYS A 445 19.91 3.76 -18.97
CA LYS A 445 20.39 5.13 -19.24
C LYS A 445 19.25 6.17 -19.21
N LEU A 446 18.10 5.88 -19.82
CA LEU A 446 16.97 6.81 -19.82
C LEU A 446 16.44 7.05 -18.39
N LEU A 447 16.38 6.01 -17.56
CA LEU A 447 15.94 6.11 -16.18
C LEU A 447 16.96 6.86 -15.32
N ASP A 448 18.27 6.63 -15.49
CA ASP A 448 19.34 7.36 -14.79
C ASP A 448 19.35 8.85 -15.19
N ASP A 449 19.24 9.15 -16.48
CA ASP A 449 19.18 10.53 -16.99
C ASP A 449 17.94 11.26 -16.42
N ALA A 450 16.76 10.61 -16.41
CA ALA A 450 15.50 11.20 -15.95
C ALA A 450 15.53 11.54 -14.45
N ARG A 451 16.26 10.79 -13.63
CA ARG A 451 16.38 11.01 -12.19
C ARG A 451 17.09 12.31 -11.84
N THR A 452 17.98 12.77 -12.70
CA THR A 452 18.82 13.97 -12.47
C THR A 452 18.41 15.16 -13.35
N GLN A 453 17.49 14.94 -14.29
CA GLN A 453 17.03 15.97 -15.21
C GLN A 453 16.10 16.98 -14.52
N THR A 454 16.53 18.24 -14.46
CA THR A 454 15.78 19.33 -13.78
C THR A 454 14.77 20.03 -14.70
N ASP A 455 14.98 20.00 -16.02
CA ASP A 455 13.97 20.47 -16.98
C ASP A 455 12.82 19.46 -17.04
N GLN A 456 11.61 19.89 -16.68
CA GLN A 456 10.45 19.01 -16.60
C GLN A 456 10.02 18.43 -17.95
N GLY A 457 10.23 19.19 -19.05
CA GLY A 457 9.92 18.71 -20.41
C GLY A 457 10.86 17.60 -20.83
N ALA A 458 12.17 17.80 -20.65
CA ALA A 458 13.18 16.79 -20.95
C ALA A 458 13.04 15.56 -20.05
N ARG A 459 12.70 15.77 -18.75
CA ARG A 459 12.44 14.68 -17.81
C ARG A 459 11.25 13.83 -18.23
N LYS A 460 10.13 14.48 -18.61
CA LYS A 460 8.96 13.80 -19.15
C LYS A 460 9.30 12.99 -20.39
N GLN A 461 10.01 13.58 -21.34
CA GLN A 461 10.41 12.91 -22.57
C GLN A 461 11.28 11.67 -22.30
N ALA A 462 12.20 11.72 -21.33
CA ALA A 462 13.01 10.56 -20.95
C ALA A 462 12.15 9.42 -20.39
N TYR A 463 11.19 9.72 -19.50
CA TYR A 463 10.26 8.70 -19.00
C TYR A 463 9.31 8.15 -20.08
N GLU A 464 8.84 8.97 -21.02
CA GLU A 464 8.04 8.50 -22.17
C GLU A 464 8.82 7.52 -23.05
N GLN A 465 10.09 7.82 -23.33
CA GLN A 465 10.96 6.92 -24.09
C GLN A 465 11.25 5.62 -23.33
N ALA A 466 11.51 5.71 -22.01
CA ALA A 466 11.69 4.53 -21.17
C ALA A 466 10.42 3.68 -21.13
N ALA A 467 9.26 4.30 -20.90
CA ALA A 467 7.97 3.61 -20.88
C ALA A 467 7.67 2.91 -22.21
N LYS A 468 7.93 3.59 -23.34
CA LYS A 468 7.77 3.00 -24.66
C LYS A 468 8.63 1.75 -24.83
N GLN A 469 9.91 1.82 -24.48
CA GLN A 469 10.84 0.69 -24.63
C GLN A 469 10.46 -0.48 -23.69
N ILE A 470 10.09 -0.19 -22.45
CA ILE A 470 9.62 -1.19 -21.46
C ILE A 470 8.40 -1.96 -22.00
N VAL A 471 7.45 -1.23 -22.62
CA VAL A 471 6.26 -1.82 -23.21
C VAL A 471 6.61 -2.61 -24.47
N ASP A 472 7.46 -2.05 -25.36
CA ASP A 472 7.91 -2.73 -26.58
C ASP A 472 8.67 -4.03 -26.29
N ASP A 473 9.43 -4.07 -25.21
CA ASP A 473 10.15 -5.28 -24.76
C ASP A 473 9.23 -6.26 -24.01
N ALA A 474 7.99 -5.87 -23.76
CA ALA A 474 7.03 -6.62 -22.92
C ALA A 474 7.64 -7.05 -21.58
N SER A 475 8.41 -6.13 -20.95
CA SER A 475 9.01 -6.35 -19.63
C SER A 475 7.90 -6.54 -18.57
N TYR A 476 6.94 -5.62 -18.55
CA TYR A 476 5.65 -5.83 -17.90
C TYR A 476 4.52 -5.82 -18.94
N LEU A 477 3.57 -6.70 -18.77
CA LEU A 477 2.30 -6.67 -19.48
C LEU A 477 1.31 -5.90 -18.62
N TYR A 478 1.31 -4.57 -18.73
CA TYR A 478 0.41 -3.71 -18.00
C TYR A 478 -1.05 -3.99 -18.39
N LEU A 479 -1.95 -3.96 -17.44
CA LEU A 479 -3.35 -4.31 -17.61
C LEU A 479 -4.26 -3.10 -17.40
N TYR A 480 -4.21 -2.48 -16.21
CA TYR A 480 -5.08 -1.38 -15.84
C TYR A 480 -4.58 -0.56 -14.65
N ASN A 481 -5.10 0.65 -14.52
CA ASN A 481 -5.05 1.46 -13.31
C ASN A 481 -6.41 1.32 -12.59
N PRO A 482 -6.46 0.79 -11.36
CA PRO A 482 -7.71 0.61 -10.61
C PRO A 482 -8.15 1.91 -9.95
N ASP A 483 -9.43 2.02 -9.62
CA ASP A 483 -9.89 3.01 -8.66
C ASP A 483 -9.60 2.56 -7.23
N VAL A 484 -9.31 3.52 -6.35
CA VAL A 484 -9.42 3.34 -4.90
C VAL A 484 -10.89 3.35 -4.54
N VAL A 485 -11.36 2.34 -3.84
CA VAL A 485 -12.73 2.27 -3.36
C VAL A 485 -12.72 2.06 -1.86
N GLN A 486 -13.46 2.88 -1.14
CA GLN A 486 -13.55 2.81 0.31
C GLN A 486 -14.99 3.08 0.74
N GLY A 487 -15.39 2.46 1.85
CA GLY A 487 -16.72 2.61 2.40
C GLY A 487 -16.71 2.85 3.90
N TRP A 488 -17.63 3.68 4.36
CA TRP A 488 -17.76 3.97 5.79
C TRP A 488 -19.21 4.26 6.20
N SER A 489 -19.50 4.07 7.47
CA SER A 489 -20.76 4.44 8.07
C SER A 489 -20.99 5.95 7.98
N LYS A 490 -22.20 6.39 7.74
CA LYS A 490 -22.57 7.82 7.79
C LYS A 490 -22.27 8.51 9.12
N LYS A 491 -21.98 7.74 10.17
CA LYS A 491 -21.49 8.27 11.47
C LYS A 491 -20.05 8.78 11.38
N VAL A 492 -19.29 8.40 10.38
CA VAL A 492 -17.91 8.85 10.15
C VAL A 492 -17.94 10.16 9.35
N SER A 493 -17.27 11.17 9.86
CA SER A 493 -17.09 12.47 9.20
C SER A 493 -15.61 12.85 9.14
N GLY A 494 -15.24 13.73 8.21
CA GLY A 494 -13.86 14.20 8.05
C GLY A 494 -12.92 13.20 7.39
N TYR A 495 -13.46 12.17 6.72
CA TYR A 495 -12.71 11.21 5.91
C TYR A 495 -12.94 11.45 4.43
N ASP A 496 -11.88 11.38 3.63
CA ASP A 496 -11.92 11.40 2.17
C ASP A 496 -11.00 10.35 1.56
N VAL A 497 -11.41 9.83 0.39
CA VAL A 497 -10.62 8.88 -0.40
C VAL A 497 -9.44 9.61 -1.05
N ARG A 498 -8.24 9.07 -0.91
CA ARG A 498 -7.03 9.62 -1.49
C ARG A 498 -6.57 8.80 -2.71
N THR A 499 -6.14 9.49 -3.74
CA THR A 499 -5.63 8.85 -4.98
C THR A 499 -4.33 8.07 -4.78
N ASP A 500 -3.51 8.46 -3.79
CA ASP A 500 -2.30 7.75 -3.36
C ASP A 500 -2.58 6.55 -2.43
N ARG A 501 -3.84 6.23 -2.16
CA ARG A 501 -4.31 5.19 -1.23
C ARG A 501 -3.92 5.38 0.24
N ALA A 502 -3.33 6.50 0.60
CA ALA A 502 -3.00 6.79 2.00
C ALA A 502 -4.27 6.79 2.85
N ILE A 503 -4.24 6.13 4.01
CA ILE A 503 -5.37 6.03 4.93
C ILE A 503 -5.04 6.81 6.19
N ARG A 504 -5.61 8.00 6.33
CA ARG A 504 -5.32 8.93 7.41
C ARG A 504 -6.59 9.25 8.19
N PHE A 505 -6.59 8.90 9.47
CA PHE A 505 -7.74 9.14 10.35
C PHE A 505 -7.57 10.35 11.29
N ARG A 506 -6.53 11.17 11.11
CA ARG A 506 -6.23 12.32 11.98
C ARG A 506 -7.38 13.34 12.09
N SER A 507 -8.13 13.55 11.00
CA SER A 507 -9.26 14.50 10.93
C SER A 507 -10.63 13.87 11.16
N VAL A 508 -10.69 12.54 11.34
CA VAL A 508 -11.93 11.79 11.45
C VAL A 508 -12.59 11.97 12.80
N ALA A 509 -13.93 12.04 12.77
CA ALA A 509 -14.77 12.02 13.95
C ALA A 509 -15.92 11.01 13.80
N LEU A 510 -16.35 10.42 14.91
CA LEU A 510 -17.53 9.56 15.00
C LEU A 510 -18.69 10.33 15.63
N ALA A 511 -19.86 10.29 14.98
CA ALA A 511 -21.12 10.70 15.60
C ALA A 511 -21.54 9.61 16.62
N LYS A 512 -22.07 10.07 17.74
CA LYS A 512 -22.61 9.19 18.80
C LYS A 512 -23.85 8.41 18.35
#